data_408b8553d5759c77b8cb92ad245132fa
#
_entry.id   408b8553d5759c77b8cb92ad245132fa
#
_cell.length_a   1.000
_cell.length_b   1.000
_cell.length_c   1.000
_cell.angle_alpha   90.00
_cell.angle_beta   90.00
_cell.angle_gamma   90.00
#
_symmetry.space_group_name_H-M   'P 1'
#
loop_
_entity.id
_entity.type
_entity.pdbx_description
1 polymer ?
#
loop_
_entity_poly.entity_id
_entity_poly.type
_entity_poly.pdbx_seq_one_letter_code
_entity_poly.pdbx_strand_id
1 'polypeptide(L)'
;MTAQTTSGAAAEVAVYLDGRRVGTLTSPANRGTAGTFAYDRDVLGDQTAAVSVRLPVRADPYPEHEALPCFENLLPDGELRDLLAASVHRASTDVVGLLGVFGGECAGALSLWPEGQTPPDKPTYQPCTADDVRAAFAPSALAGLKDLGQPSRPDD
;
A
#
# COMPACT_ATOMS: atom_id res chain seq x y z
N MET A 1 10.49 -30.92 8.63
CA MET A 1 10.83 -29.48 8.60
C MET A 1 11.00 -29.08 7.15
N THR A 2 9.95 -28.59 6.54
CA THR A 2 9.97 -28.14 5.14
C THR A 2 10.04 -26.63 5.15
N ALA A 3 11.21 -26.08 4.85
CA ALA A 3 11.39 -24.67 4.63
C ALA A 3 10.58 -24.30 3.36
N GLN A 4 9.50 -23.56 3.54
CA GLN A 4 8.82 -22.92 2.42
C GLN A 4 9.73 -21.78 1.94
N THR A 5 10.47 -22.06 0.88
CA THR A 5 11.12 -21.04 0.06
C THR A 5 10.00 -20.18 -0.52
N THR A 6 9.82 -18.99 0.01
CA THR A 6 8.92 -18.00 -0.56
C THR A 6 9.56 -17.53 -1.86
N SER A 7 9.27 -18.25 -2.93
CA SER A 7 9.54 -17.80 -4.30
C SER A 7 8.84 -16.46 -4.46
N GLY A 8 9.55 -15.44 -4.92
CA GLY A 8 9.03 -14.09 -5.11
C GLY A 8 7.88 -14.07 -6.11
N ALA A 9 6.70 -14.44 -5.63
CA ALA A 9 5.47 -14.24 -6.37
C ALA A 9 5.27 -12.74 -6.58
N ALA A 10 4.84 -12.36 -7.78
CA ALA A 10 4.46 -10.98 -8.07
C ALA A 10 3.51 -10.52 -6.97
N ALA A 11 3.83 -9.42 -6.31
CA ALA A 11 2.90 -8.85 -5.36
C ALA A 11 1.72 -8.27 -6.16
N GLU A 12 0.55 -8.81 -5.93
CA GLU A 12 -0.71 -8.32 -6.47
C GLU A 12 -1.52 -7.67 -5.34
N VAL A 13 -1.97 -6.46 -5.60
CA VAL A 13 -2.70 -5.66 -4.64
C VAL A 13 -4.02 -5.25 -5.27
N ALA A 14 -5.11 -5.68 -4.65
CA ALA A 14 -6.45 -5.29 -5.05
C ALA A 14 -6.71 -3.83 -4.67
N VAL A 15 -7.23 -3.05 -5.60
CA VAL A 15 -7.54 -1.63 -5.42
C VAL A 15 -9.04 -1.46 -5.24
N TYR A 16 -9.41 -0.78 -4.16
CA TYR A 16 -10.80 -0.47 -3.81
C TYR A 16 -11.01 1.04 -3.81
N LEU A 17 -12.15 1.47 -4.31
CA LEU A 17 -12.64 2.84 -4.26
C LEU A 17 -13.97 2.83 -3.52
N ASP A 18 -14.07 3.55 -2.41
CA ASP A 18 -15.25 3.56 -1.53
C ASP A 18 -15.74 2.14 -1.14
N GLY A 19 -14.81 1.22 -0.90
CA GLY A 19 -15.10 -0.17 -0.54
C GLY A 19 -15.49 -1.09 -1.72
N ARG A 20 -15.63 -0.55 -2.94
CA ARG A 20 -15.83 -1.33 -4.16
C ARG A 20 -14.50 -1.65 -4.82
N ARG A 21 -14.26 -2.92 -5.10
CA ARG A 21 -13.08 -3.31 -5.89
C ARG A 21 -13.19 -2.74 -7.30
N VAL A 22 -12.11 -2.10 -7.77
CA VAL A 22 -12.08 -1.44 -9.07
C VAL A 22 -10.93 -1.92 -9.96
N GLY A 23 -9.93 -2.60 -9.41
CA GLY A 23 -8.80 -3.07 -10.22
C GLY A 23 -7.71 -3.74 -9.42
N THR A 24 -6.62 -4.06 -10.10
CA THR A 24 -5.45 -4.72 -9.52
C THR A 24 -4.17 -3.97 -9.91
N LEU A 25 -3.34 -3.71 -8.92
CA LEU A 25 -1.98 -3.19 -9.09
C LEU A 25 -1.00 -4.36 -8.92
N THR A 26 -0.18 -4.61 -9.94
CA THR A 26 0.75 -5.74 -9.96
C THR A 26 2.18 -5.23 -9.95
N SER A 27 3.02 -5.79 -9.08
CA SER A 27 4.46 -5.58 -9.09
C SER A 27 5.14 -6.57 -10.03
N PRO A 28 6.20 -6.19 -10.73
CA PRO A 28 6.98 -7.15 -11.49
C PRO A 28 7.63 -8.19 -10.58
N ALA A 29 7.36 -9.47 -10.83
CA ALA A 29 7.94 -10.57 -10.07
C ALA A 29 9.43 -10.78 -10.34
N ASN A 30 9.94 -10.24 -11.46
CA ASN A 30 11.32 -10.38 -11.91
C ASN A 30 11.78 -9.13 -12.65
N ARG A 31 13.07 -8.86 -12.56
CA ARG A 31 13.76 -7.79 -13.30
C ARG A 31 13.39 -7.86 -14.79
N GLY A 32 12.47 -7.01 -15.24
CA GLY A 32 12.14 -6.90 -16.66
C GLY A 32 10.65 -6.79 -17.02
N THR A 33 9.72 -7.07 -16.10
CA THR A 33 8.31 -6.77 -16.32
C THR A 33 7.91 -5.58 -15.46
N ALA A 34 7.48 -4.51 -16.13
CA ALA A 34 6.98 -3.32 -15.47
C ALA A 34 5.71 -3.62 -14.67
N GLY A 35 5.58 -3.06 -13.48
CA GLY A 35 4.32 -3.09 -12.73
C GLY A 35 3.20 -2.47 -13.56
N THR A 36 2.00 -2.98 -13.40
CA THR A 36 0.84 -2.52 -14.16
C THR A 36 -0.35 -2.31 -13.24
N PHE A 37 -1.23 -1.41 -13.65
CA PHE A 37 -2.55 -1.30 -13.06
C PHE A 37 -3.61 -1.63 -14.13
N ALA A 38 -4.54 -2.50 -13.79
CA ALA A 38 -5.65 -2.86 -14.66
C ALA A 38 -6.97 -2.68 -13.92
N TYR A 39 -7.94 -2.08 -14.59
CA TYR A 39 -9.32 -2.05 -14.09
C TYR A 39 -9.99 -3.41 -14.24
N ASP A 40 -10.84 -3.77 -13.29
CA ASP A 40 -11.66 -4.96 -13.36
C ASP A 40 -12.73 -4.81 -14.45
N ARG A 41 -13.16 -5.91 -15.04
CA ARG A 41 -14.10 -5.89 -16.18
C ARG A 41 -15.47 -5.32 -15.84
N ASP A 42 -15.90 -5.48 -14.60
CA ASP A 42 -17.21 -5.05 -14.11
C ASP A 42 -17.31 -3.53 -13.89
N VAL A 43 -16.18 -2.82 -13.90
CA VAL A 43 -16.16 -1.34 -13.85
C VAL A 43 -15.93 -0.68 -15.21
N LEU A 44 -15.69 -1.46 -16.27
CA LEU A 44 -15.49 -0.90 -17.60
C LEU A 44 -16.76 -0.17 -18.08
N GLY A 45 -16.58 1.08 -18.50
CA GLY A 45 -17.69 1.97 -18.86
C GLY A 45 -18.21 2.88 -17.74
N ASP A 46 -17.85 2.61 -16.50
CA ASP A 46 -18.19 3.43 -15.33
C ASP A 46 -17.02 4.38 -14.99
N GLN A 47 -17.04 5.59 -15.55
CA GLN A 47 -15.98 6.58 -15.27
C GLN A 47 -15.97 7.08 -13.81
N THR A 48 -17.01 6.81 -13.03
CA THR A 48 -17.02 7.15 -11.59
C THR A 48 -16.13 6.22 -10.78
N ALA A 49 -15.77 5.06 -11.35
CA ALA A 49 -14.81 4.12 -10.76
C ALA A 49 -13.33 4.49 -11.02
N ALA A 50 -13.05 5.63 -11.66
CA ALA A 50 -11.70 6.07 -11.94
C ALA A 50 -10.95 6.40 -10.65
N VAL A 51 -9.80 5.74 -10.42
CA VAL A 51 -8.96 5.95 -9.24
C VAL A 51 -8.24 7.31 -9.26
N SER A 52 -8.08 7.89 -10.43
CA SER A 52 -7.48 9.20 -10.65
C SER A 52 -7.94 9.77 -11.98
N VAL A 53 -7.97 11.10 -12.07
CA VAL A 53 -8.19 11.80 -13.35
C VAL A 53 -7.12 11.47 -14.42
N ARG A 54 -5.94 11.02 -13.98
CA ARG A 54 -4.85 10.58 -14.85
C ARG A 54 -4.97 9.12 -15.28
N LEU A 55 -5.83 8.37 -14.62
CA LEU A 55 -6.09 6.96 -14.87
C LEU A 55 -7.59 6.75 -15.13
N PRO A 56 -8.17 7.31 -16.21
CA PRO A 56 -9.58 7.07 -16.55
C PRO A 56 -9.84 5.58 -16.77
N VAL A 57 -11.08 5.13 -16.57
CA VAL A 57 -11.43 3.72 -16.74
C VAL A 57 -11.26 3.31 -18.20
N ARG A 58 -10.43 2.28 -18.46
CA ARG A 58 -10.18 1.69 -19.76
C ARG A 58 -9.90 0.19 -19.66
N ALA A 59 -10.10 -0.53 -20.77
CA ALA A 59 -9.86 -1.98 -20.81
C ALA A 59 -8.36 -2.35 -20.83
N ASP A 60 -7.54 -1.51 -21.47
CA ASP A 60 -6.11 -1.76 -21.58
C ASP A 60 -5.40 -1.41 -20.24
N PRO A 61 -4.52 -2.28 -19.74
CA PRO A 61 -3.74 -1.99 -18.54
C PRO A 61 -2.88 -0.74 -18.68
N TYR A 62 -2.66 -0.05 -17.57
CA TYR A 62 -1.74 1.07 -17.47
C TYR A 62 -0.32 0.55 -17.19
N PRO A 63 0.68 0.96 -17.98
CA PRO A 63 2.06 0.61 -17.69
C PRO A 63 2.54 1.31 -16.40
N GLU A 64 3.63 0.80 -15.83
CA GLU A 64 4.20 1.29 -14.57
C GLU A 64 4.37 2.80 -14.53
N HIS A 65 4.97 3.38 -15.56
CA HIS A 65 5.30 4.81 -15.61
C HIS A 65 4.06 5.72 -15.62
N GLU A 66 2.89 5.21 -16.01
CA GLU A 66 1.62 5.94 -15.93
C GLU A 66 0.92 5.71 -14.58
N ALA A 67 0.89 4.46 -14.11
CA ALA A 67 0.15 4.06 -12.93
C ALA A 67 0.87 4.41 -11.62
N LEU A 68 2.15 4.04 -11.52
CA LEU A 68 2.88 4.08 -10.26
C LEU A 68 2.91 5.46 -9.60
N PRO A 69 3.10 6.58 -10.34
CA PRO A 69 3.08 7.90 -9.71
C PRO A 69 1.78 8.25 -9.01
N CYS A 70 0.64 7.69 -9.46
CA CYS A 70 -0.65 7.93 -8.81
C CYS A 70 -0.76 7.18 -7.48
N PHE A 71 -0.25 5.95 -7.42
CA PHE A 71 -0.28 5.11 -6.22
C PHE A 71 0.84 5.45 -5.24
N GLU A 72 2.01 5.85 -5.73
CA GLU A 72 3.14 6.24 -4.90
C GLU A 72 2.81 7.40 -3.96
N ASN A 73 1.97 8.34 -4.40
CA ASN A 73 1.50 9.46 -3.59
C ASN A 73 0.64 9.04 -2.38
N LEU A 74 0.22 7.79 -2.30
CA LEU A 74 -0.50 7.25 -1.13
C LEU A 74 0.46 6.85 0.00
N LEU A 75 1.75 6.75 -0.29
CA LEU A 75 2.80 6.48 0.69
C LEU A 75 3.41 7.80 1.17
N PRO A 76 3.89 7.87 2.41
CA PRO A 76 4.64 9.02 2.87
C PRO A 76 5.96 9.17 2.11
N ASP A 77 6.52 10.37 2.15
CA ASP A 77 7.81 10.68 1.54
C ASP A 77 8.96 10.65 2.55
N GLY A 78 10.19 10.60 2.00
CA GLY A 78 11.44 10.79 2.74
C GLY A 78 11.68 9.76 3.85
N GLU A 79 12.20 10.22 4.97
CA GLU A 79 12.59 9.36 6.11
C GLU A 79 11.45 8.49 6.65
N LEU A 80 10.20 8.97 6.61
CA LEU A 80 9.07 8.19 7.09
C LEU A 80 8.82 6.97 6.20
N ARG A 81 8.97 7.11 4.88
CA ARG A 81 8.90 5.98 3.95
C ARG A 81 10.01 4.96 4.24
N ASP A 82 11.23 5.43 4.47
CA ASP A 82 12.37 4.55 4.78
C ASP A 82 12.14 3.78 6.10
N LEU A 83 11.61 4.45 7.12
CA LEU A 83 11.25 3.81 8.39
C LEU A 83 10.16 2.75 8.23
N LEU A 84 9.08 3.06 7.48
CA LEU A 84 8.01 2.10 7.21
C LEU A 84 8.54 0.89 6.41
N ALA A 85 9.35 1.13 5.40
CA ALA A 85 9.95 0.07 4.59
C ALA A 85 10.85 -0.84 5.44
N ALA A 86 11.69 -0.25 6.30
CA ALA A 86 12.54 -1.00 7.23
C ALA A 86 11.74 -1.84 8.22
N SER A 87 10.62 -1.31 8.75
CA SER A 87 9.76 -2.03 9.70
C SER A 87 9.17 -3.33 9.14
N VAL A 88 9.01 -3.40 7.82
CA VAL A 88 8.48 -4.58 7.10
C VAL A 88 9.52 -5.31 6.26
N HIS A 89 10.81 -4.97 6.43
CA HIS A 89 11.95 -5.58 5.74
C HIS A 89 11.82 -5.49 4.20
N ARG A 90 11.39 -4.35 3.70
CA ARG A 90 11.27 -4.04 2.27
C ARG A 90 12.13 -2.86 1.88
N ALA A 91 12.40 -2.73 0.58
CA ALA A 91 13.03 -1.52 0.03
C ALA A 91 11.99 -0.38 -0.02
N SER A 92 12.40 0.86 0.25
CA SER A 92 11.53 2.03 0.12
C SER A 92 11.08 2.30 -1.32
N THR A 93 11.76 1.71 -2.29
CA THR A 93 11.41 1.72 -3.71
C THR A 93 10.37 0.65 -4.11
N ASP A 94 10.06 -0.30 -3.21
CA ASP A 94 9.04 -1.33 -3.44
C ASP A 94 7.63 -0.77 -3.15
N VAL A 95 7.16 0.13 -4.01
CA VAL A 95 5.87 0.83 -3.83
C VAL A 95 4.71 -0.13 -3.69
N VAL A 96 4.61 -1.14 -4.56
CA VAL A 96 3.49 -2.10 -4.55
C VAL A 96 3.52 -2.96 -3.30
N GLY A 97 4.70 -3.43 -2.90
CA GLY A 97 4.87 -4.20 -1.68
C GLY A 97 4.54 -3.41 -0.41
N LEU A 98 4.90 -2.12 -0.37
CA LEU A 98 4.55 -1.23 0.74
C LEU A 98 3.04 -0.94 0.78
N LEU A 99 2.42 -0.70 -0.37
CA LEU A 99 0.97 -0.52 -0.48
C LEU A 99 0.19 -1.77 -0.07
N GLY A 100 0.71 -2.96 -0.34
CA GLY A 100 0.12 -4.21 0.14
C GLY A 100 0.10 -4.35 1.67
N VAL A 101 0.99 -3.63 2.38
CA VAL A 101 1.03 -3.64 3.85
C VAL A 101 0.27 -2.46 4.45
N PHE A 102 0.47 -1.26 3.91
CA PHE A 102 -0.02 -0.01 4.49
C PHE A 102 -1.20 0.59 3.75
N GLY A 103 -1.54 0.08 2.56
CA GLY A 103 -2.55 0.65 1.69
C GLY A 103 -4.00 0.50 2.19
N GLY A 104 -4.24 -0.34 3.19
CA GLY A 104 -5.57 -0.50 3.79
C GLY A 104 -6.09 0.75 4.50
N GLU A 105 -5.18 1.61 4.96
CA GLU A 105 -5.49 2.84 5.71
C GLU A 105 -5.01 4.11 4.98
N CYS A 106 -5.07 4.11 3.65
CA CYS A 106 -4.73 5.29 2.87
C CYS A 106 -5.72 6.44 3.13
N ALA A 107 -5.21 7.66 2.99
CA ALA A 107 -6.06 8.85 3.05
C ALA A 107 -6.99 8.91 1.83
N GLY A 108 -8.28 9.16 2.05
CA GLY A 108 -9.28 9.31 1.00
C GLY A 108 -10.11 8.06 0.76
N ALA A 109 -10.66 7.95 -0.44
CA ALA A 109 -11.60 6.89 -0.83
C ALA A 109 -10.91 5.60 -1.32
N LEU A 110 -9.60 5.66 -1.59
CA LEU A 110 -8.82 4.51 -2.04
C LEU A 110 -8.33 3.69 -0.86
N SER A 111 -8.43 2.37 -0.98
CA SER A 111 -7.71 1.43 -0.12
C SER A 111 -7.14 0.28 -0.95
N LEU A 112 -5.99 -0.23 -0.54
CA LEU A 112 -5.26 -1.27 -1.24
C LEU A 112 -5.03 -2.44 -0.30
N TRP A 113 -5.36 -3.63 -0.77
CA TRP A 113 -5.31 -4.85 0.03
C TRP A 113 -4.59 -5.95 -0.73
N PRO A 114 -3.78 -6.79 -0.08
CA PRO A 114 -3.20 -7.96 -0.73
C PRO A 114 -4.30 -8.78 -1.41
N GLU A 115 -4.00 -9.34 -2.59
CA GLU A 115 -4.98 -10.15 -3.32
C GLU A 115 -5.54 -11.26 -2.42
N GLY A 116 -6.85 -11.42 -2.43
CA GLY A 116 -7.58 -12.34 -1.55
C GLY A 116 -7.99 -11.77 -0.18
N GLN A 117 -7.57 -10.54 0.14
CA GLN A 117 -8.09 -9.80 1.29
C GLN A 117 -9.09 -8.74 0.85
N THR A 118 -10.05 -8.44 1.71
CA THR A 118 -11.08 -7.42 1.46
C THR A 118 -11.07 -6.38 2.57
N PRO A 119 -11.42 -5.11 2.26
CA PRO A 119 -11.60 -4.12 3.30
C PRO A 119 -12.70 -4.57 4.28
N PRO A 120 -12.65 -4.14 5.55
CA PRO A 120 -13.70 -4.42 6.51
C PRO A 120 -15.02 -3.77 6.06
N ASP A 121 -16.14 -4.49 6.23
CA ASP A 121 -17.49 -4.01 5.85
C ASP A 121 -17.89 -2.71 6.53
N LYS A 122 -17.34 -2.45 7.69
CA LYS A 122 -17.61 -1.23 8.46
C LYS A 122 -16.31 -0.68 9.04
N PRO A 123 -16.10 0.64 8.92
CA PRO A 123 -14.98 1.28 9.58
C PRO A 123 -15.12 1.15 11.10
N THR A 124 -14.03 0.82 11.78
CA THR A 124 -14.00 0.79 13.24
C THR A 124 -13.47 2.13 13.75
N TYR A 125 -14.35 2.90 14.38
CA TYR A 125 -13.97 4.17 15.00
C TYR A 125 -13.71 3.94 16.49
N GLN A 126 -12.54 4.35 16.96
CA GLN A 126 -12.25 4.42 18.39
C GLN A 126 -12.37 5.87 18.84
N PRO A 127 -13.19 6.17 19.85
CA PRO A 127 -13.20 7.50 20.45
C PRO A 127 -11.81 7.83 20.98
N CYS A 128 -11.30 9.00 20.64
CA CYS A 128 -10.04 9.49 21.17
C CYS A 128 -10.25 10.82 21.91
N THR A 129 -9.51 11.01 22.96
CA THR A 129 -9.47 12.26 23.72
C THR A 129 -8.45 13.23 23.13
N ALA A 130 -8.51 14.50 23.53
CA ALA A 130 -7.49 15.48 23.16
C ALA A 130 -6.09 15.07 23.64
N ASP A 131 -5.99 14.29 24.73
CA ASP A 131 -4.70 13.82 25.25
C ASP A 131 -4.17 12.65 24.42
N ASP A 132 -5.02 11.76 23.90
CA ASP A 132 -4.63 10.72 22.95
C ASP A 132 -4.06 11.33 21.67
N VAL A 133 -4.71 12.38 21.15
CA VAL A 133 -4.22 13.12 19.98
C VAL A 133 -2.86 13.77 20.27
N ARG A 134 -2.70 14.44 21.42
CA ARG A 134 -1.40 15.03 21.79
C ARG A 134 -0.31 13.96 21.93
N ALA A 135 -0.62 12.81 22.52
CA ALA A 135 0.32 11.71 22.66
C ALA A 135 0.77 11.14 21.32
N ALA A 136 -0.15 10.99 20.37
CA ALA A 136 0.16 10.50 19.01
C ALA A 136 1.13 11.42 18.24
N PHE A 137 1.08 12.73 18.49
CA PHE A 137 1.98 13.71 17.88
C PHE A 137 3.18 14.11 18.77
N ALA A 138 3.36 13.47 19.91
CA ALA A 138 4.50 13.75 20.76
C ALA A 138 5.82 13.29 20.11
N PRO A 139 6.92 14.02 20.28
CA PRO A 139 8.22 13.62 19.73
C PRO A 139 8.66 12.22 20.15
N SER A 140 8.23 11.74 21.32
CA SER A 140 8.49 10.38 21.81
C SER A 140 7.79 9.30 21.02
N ALA A 141 6.59 9.57 20.47
CA ALA A 141 5.88 8.62 19.61
C ALA A 141 6.59 8.45 18.24
N LEU A 142 7.14 9.55 17.71
CA LEU A 142 7.96 9.54 16.50
C LEU A 142 9.35 8.92 16.74
N ALA A 143 9.90 9.03 17.94
CA ALA A 143 11.16 8.37 18.31
C ALA A 143 11.00 6.84 18.35
N GLY A 144 9.87 6.33 18.81
CA GLY A 144 9.58 4.89 18.81
C GLY A 144 9.51 4.28 17.38
N LEU A 145 9.15 5.06 16.36
CA LEU A 145 9.22 4.64 14.96
C LEU A 145 10.67 4.46 14.48
N LYS A 146 11.62 5.24 15.01
CA LYS A 146 13.05 5.11 14.67
C LYS A 146 13.66 3.82 15.21
N ASP A 147 13.17 3.32 16.35
CA ASP A 147 13.67 2.08 16.96
C ASP A 147 13.14 0.81 16.28
N LEU A 148 12.05 0.88 15.51
CA LEU A 148 11.51 -0.24 14.76
C LEU A 148 12.42 -0.70 13.61
N GLY A 149 13.33 0.15 13.14
CA GLY A 149 14.29 -0.13 12.07
C GLY A 149 15.68 -0.56 12.55
N GLN A 150 15.96 -0.60 13.84
CA GLN A 150 17.27 -1.03 14.36
C GLN A 150 17.29 -2.54 14.57
N PRO A 151 18.27 -3.28 13.98
CA PRO A 151 18.45 -4.68 14.32
C PRO A 151 18.83 -4.75 15.80
N SER A 152 18.13 -5.61 16.55
CA SER A 152 18.47 -5.94 17.93
C SER A 152 19.95 -6.32 17.97
N ARG A 153 20.76 -5.55 18.71
CA ARG A 153 22.15 -5.88 18.97
C ARG A 153 22.15 -7.19 19.75
N PRO A 154 22.85 -8.24 19.30
CA PRO A 154 23.02 -9.40 20.16
C PRO A 154 23.76 -8.94 21.41
N ASP A 155 23.18 -9.25 22.57
CA ASP A 155 23.83 -9.03 23.86
C ASP A 155 25.15 -9.80 23.86
N ASP A 156 26.25 -9.10 24.23
CA ASP A 156 27.53 -9.68 24.58
C ASP A 156 27.42 -10.53 25.84
#